data_3e0ba753e2a14bb7840a7d888c38d620
#
_entry.id   3e0ba753e2a14bb7840a7d888c38d620
#
_cell.length_a   1.000
_cell.length_b   1.000
_cell.length_c   1.000
_cell.angle_alpha   90.00
_cell.angle_beta   90.00
_cell.angle_gamma   90.00
#
_symmetry.space_group_name_H-M   'P 1'
#
loop_
_entity.id
_entity.type
_entity.pdbx_description
1 polymer ?
#
loop_
_entity_poly.entity_id
_entity_poly.type
_entity_poly.pdbx_seq_one_letter_code
_entity_poly.pdbx_strand_id
1 'polypeptide(L)' 'MKVYELIAELLKAPAGSDVKFYDSGTVYDVGAASALPMPDTSVLLMPRWSSDDDDD' A
#
# COMPACT_ATOMS: atom_id res chain seq x y z
N MET A 1 -1.93 -10.56 8.10
CA MET A 1 -2.20 -10.93 6.69
C MET A 1 -0.92 -11.40 6.03
N LYS A 2 -1.02 -12.46 5.27
CA LYS A 2 0.14 -12.99 4.53
C LYS A 2 0.15 -12.42 3.12
N VAL A 3 1.32 -12.43 2.49
CA VAL A 3 1.46 -11.90 1.13
C VAL A 3 0.50 -12.59 0.17
N TYR A 4 0.39 -13.92 0.25
CA TYR A 4 -0.49 -14.63 -0.67
C TYR A 4 -1.96 -14.26 -0.46
N GLU A 5 -2.34 -13.88 0.74
CA GLU A 5 -3.70 -13.45 1.01
C GLU A 5 -3.97 -12.10 0.33
N LEU A 6 -3.00 -11.21 0.39
CA LEU A 6 -3.12 -9.92 -0.26
C LEU A 6 -3.15 -10.07 -1.78
N ILE A 7 -2.32 -10.94 -2.32
CA ILE A 7 -2.31 -11.19 -3.76
C ILE A 7 -3.68 -11.68 -4.21
N ALA A 8 -4.27 -12.61 -3.45
CA ALA A 8 -5.59 -13.15 -3.82
C ALA A 8 -6.64 -12.05 -3.86
N GLU A 9 -6.60 -11.12 -2.92
CA GLU A 9 -7.55 -10.02 -2.92
C GLU A 9 -7.29 -9.04 -4.05
N LEU A 10 -6.04 -8.74 -4.32
CA LEU A 10 -5.69 -7.80 -5.38
C LEU A 10 -6.10 -8.33 -6.76
N LEU A 11 -6.05 -9.65 -6.95
CA LEU A 11 -6.43 -10.24 -8.23
C LEU A 11 -7.92 -10.14 -8.52
N LYS A 12 -8.72 -9.79 -7.54
CA LYS A 12 -10.15 -9.59 -7.74
C LYS A 12 -10.46 -8.23 -8.37
N ALA A 13 -9.50 -7.34 -8.41
CA ALA A 13 -9.68 -5.99 -8.92
C ALA A 13 -8.93 -5.84 -10.26
N PRO A 14 -9.37 -4.93 -11.14
CA PRO A 14 -8.63 -4.65 -12.36
C PRO A 14 -7.22 -4.17 -12.03
N ALA A 15 -6.26 -4.53 -12.86
CA ALA A 15 -4.85 -4.24 -12.59
C ALA A 15 -4.55 -2.74 -12.47
N GLY A 16 -5.32 -1.90 -13.11
CA GLY A 16 -5.10 -0.47 -13.02
C GLY A 16 -5.80 0.21 -11.86
N SER A 17 -6.43 -0.55 -10.97
CA SER A 17 -7.11 0.05 -9.82
C SER A 17 -6.10 0.56 -8.80
N ASP A 18 -6.48 1.63 -8.10
CA ASP A 18 -5.63 2.15 -7.03
C ASP A 18 -5.73 1.28 -5.79
N VAL A 19 -4.64 1.19 -5.07
CA VAL A 19 -4.61 0.50 -3.79
C VAL A 19 -4.73 1.55 -2.69
N LYS A 20 -5.66 1.34 -1.78
CA LYS A 20 -5.88 2.26 -0.68
C LYS A 20 -5.90 1.47 0.63
N PHE A 21 -5.72 2.16 1.74
CA PHE A 21 -5.88 1.52 3.04
C PHE A 21 -6.68 2.43 3.95
N TYR A 22 -7.34 1.82 4.91
CA TYR A 22 -8.23 2.49 5.84
C TYR A 22 -7.62 2.49 7.23
N ASP A 23 -7.64 3.63 7.87
CA ASP A 23 -7.16 3.73 9.24
C ASP A 23 -7.95 4.80 9.97
N SER A 24 -8.57 4.43 11.06
CA SER A 24 -9.28 5.36 11.95
C SER A 24 -10.29 6.26 11.24
N GLY A 25 -11.01 5.69 10.31
CA GLY A 25 -12.05 6.43 9.60
C GLY A 25 -11.55 7.21 8.39
N THR A 26 -10.28 7.13 8.09
CA THR A 26 -9.71 7.83 6.94
C THR A 26 -9.17 6.82 5.93
N VAL A 27 -9.38 7.10 4.65
CA VAL A 27 -8.85 6.27 3.57
C VAL A 27 -7.65 6.99 2.98
N TYR A 28 -6.54 6.28 2.88
CA TYR A 28 -5.29 6.82 2.36
C TYR A 28 -4.89 6.09 1.09
N ASP A 29 -4.31 6.80 0.14
CA ASP A 29 -3.73 6.16 -1.02
C ASP A 29 -2.41 5.51 -0.64
N VAL A 30 -2.14 4.35 -1.21
CA VAL A 30 -0.84 3.71 -1.04
C VAL A 30 0.06 4.24 -2.15
N GLY A 31 1.16 4.86 -1.75
CA GLY A 31 2.10 5.42 -2.72
C GLY A 31 3.15 4.42 -3.15
N ALA A 32 3.49 3.48 -2.30
CA ALA A 32 4.51 2.49 -2.62
C ALA A 32 4.40 1.29 -1.72
N ALA A 33 4.99 0.19 -2.15
CA ALA A 33 5.09 -1.01 -1.34
C ALA A 33 6.54 -1.47 -1.42
N SER A 34 7.07 -1.96 -0.32
CA SER A 34 8.44 -2.40 -0.27
C SER A 34 8.56 -3.68 0.54
N ALA A 35 9.28 -4.64 0.01
CA ALA A 35 9.56 -5.85 0.74
C ALA A 35 10.79 -5.60 1.60
N LEU A 36 10.68 -5.92 2.89
CA LEU A 36 11.80 -5.73 3.79
C LEU A 36 12.75 -6.92 3.69
N PRO A 37 14.06 -6.67 3.81
CA PRO A 37 15.03 -7.75 3.70
C PRO A 37 15.05 -8.61 4.94
N MET A 38 15.67 -9.76 4.84
CA MET A 38 15.90 -10.63 5.99
C MET A 38 16.66 -9.87 7.08
N PRO A 39 16.43 -10.15 8.32
CA PRO A 39 15.57 -11.22 8.83
C PRO A 39 14.07 -10.87 8.85
N ASP A 40 13.75 -9.61 8.68
CA ASP A 40 12.35 -9.22 8.67
C ASP A 40 11.82 -9.37 7.25
N THR A 41 10.93 -10.33 7.02
CA THR A 41 10.44 -10.63 5.69
C THR A 41 9.05 -10.06 5.46
N SER A 42 8.77 -8.93 6.03
CA SER A 42 7.47 -8.27 5.89
C SER A 42 7.42 -7.42 4.62
N VAL A 43 6.20 -7.13 4.18
CA VAL A 43 5.98 -6.14 3.13
C VAL A 43 5.37 -4.91 3.79
N LEU A 44 5.93 -3.76 3.49
CA LEU A 44 5.50 -2.50 4.04
C LEU A 44 4.76 -1.69 2.98
N LEU A 45 3.55 -1.26 3.30
CA LEU A 45 2.79 -0.36 2.45
C LEU A 45 2.97 1.06 2.98
N MET A 46 3.31 1.97 2.10
CA MET A 46 3.60 3.34 2.49
C MET A 46 2.55 4.29 1.92
N PRO A 47 2.10 5.27 2.70
CA PRO A 47 1.13 6.21 2.21
C PRO A 47 1.72 7.07 1.09
N ARG A 48 0.85 7.57 0.26
CA ARG A 48 1.29 8.49 -0.78
C ARG A 48 1.49 9.85 -0.12
N TRP A 49 2.70 10.38 -0.23
CA TRP A 49 2.99 11.68 0.32
C TRP A 49 2.39 12.75 -0.55
N SER A 50 1.81 13.71 0.08
CA SER A 50 1.21 14.79 -0.60
C SER A 50 2.28 15.80 -0.85
N SER A 51 3.09 15.53 -1.77
CA SER A 51 4.24 16.38 -1.94
C SER A 51 3.88 17.71 -2.46
N ASP A 52 2.77 17.81 -2.83
CA ASP A 52 2.29 18.97 -3.14
C ASP A 52 2.45 19.90 -2.14
N ASP A 53 2.57 19.51 -1.15
CA ASP A 53 2.73 20.36 -0.21
C ASP A 53 3.87 21.11 -0.51
N ASP A 54 4.53 20.84 -1.01
CA ASP A 54 5.55 21.63 -1.21
C ASP A 54 5.43 22.40 -2.29
N ASP A 55 5.04 22.44 -2.37
CA ASP A 55 5.14 23.17 -3.10
C ASP A 55 5.21 24.12 -3.19
N ASP A 56 5.21 24.02 -2.86
CA ASP A 56 5.44 24.63 -2.85
C ASP A 56 5.78 25.27 -2.88
#